data_fbb808b57fbc2bc4d3ac69c31b531077
#
_entry.id   fbb808b57fbc2bc4d3ac69c31b531077
#
_cell.length_a   1.000
_cell.length_b   1.000
_cell.length_c   1.000
_cell.angle_alpha   90.00
_cell.angle_beta   90.00
_cell.angle_gamma   90.00
#
_symmetry.space_group_name_H-M   'P 1'
#
loop_
_entity.id
_entity.type
_entity.pdbx_description
1 polymer ?
#
loop_
_entity_poly.entity_id
_entity_poly.type
_entity_poly.pdbx_seq_one_letter_code
_entity_poly.pdbx_strand_id
1 'polypeptide(L)'
;MKSVILIAAPAAGKGTEAAYLKEQYNMPHISTGDMLREKAQEDSDLGRDINHKINNGIFVSDELIIEILKQRIMQEDCNNGYILDGFPRNVAQAEAYQDMLEELGKDLGVVIVLDIDKKLAASRIAGRISCPNCKEVYNTNNEEMKPKEEGICDKCGAKLVKRADDNEETYMDRYNTYMEKTSPLIDFYEKQGVVYHVDGNNGREETHKQVVKILGE
;
A
#
# COMPACT_ATOMS: atom_id res chain seq x y z
N MET A 1 2.08 16.24 -11.33
CA MET A 1 3.00 15.40 -10.49
C MET A 1 3.03 14.00 -11.07
N LYS A 2 4.09 13.21 -10.87
CA LYS A 2 4.14 11.82 -11.35
C LYS A 2 3.35 10.91 -10.41
N SER A 3 2.74 9.84 -10.95
CA SER A 3 2.17 8.78 -10.12
C SER A 3 3.27 8.05 -9.35
N VAL A 4 2.92 7.51 -8.17
CA VAL A 4 3.86 6.82 -7.26
C VAL A 4 3.37 5.41 -7.02
N ILE A 5 4.19 4.42 -7.34
CA ILE A 5 3.96 3.01 -6.98
C ILE A 5 4.81 2.69 -5.75
N LEU A 6 4.18 2.25 -4.67
CA LEU A 6 4.87 1.86 -3.45
C LEU A 6 5.06 0.35 -3.37
N ILE A 7 6.30 -0.10 -3.40
CA ILE A 7 6.68 -1.51 -3.20
C ILE A 7 7.40 -1.65 -1.87
N ALA A 8 6.98 -2.58 -1.05
CA ALA A 8 7.66 -2.84 0.22
C ALA A 8 7.23 -4.17 0.85
N ALA A 9 8.10 -4.74 1.64
CA ALA A 9 7.76 -5.85 2.52
C ALA A 9 6.63 -5.48 3.51
N PRO A 10 5.91 -6.47 4.07
CA PRO A 10 4.93 -6.20 5.13
C PRO A 10 5.54 -5.39 6.27
N ALA A 11 4.81 -4.41 6.79
CA ALA A 11 5.20 -3.49 7.87
C ALA A 11 6.36 -2.53 7.58
N ALA A 12 6.80 -2.38 6.33
CA ALA A 12 7.82 -1.39 5.97
C ALA A 12 7.36 0.08 6.04
N GLY A 13 6.05 0.33 6.16
CA GLY A 13 5.53 1.70 6.32
C GLY A 13 4.80 2.26 5.10
N LYS A 14 4.50 1.44 4.08
CA LYS A 14 3.78 1.89 2.86
C LYS A 14 2.56 2.76 3.14
N GLY A 15 1.65 2.29 3.99
CA GLY A 15 0.42 3.01 4.29
C GLY A 15 0.65 4.33 5.02
N THR A 16 1.70 4.43 5.83
CA THR A 16 2.12 5.67 6.48
C THR A 16 2.64 6.67 5.44
N GLU A 17 3.51 6.20 4.55
CA GLU A 17 4.06 7.03 3.47
C GLU A 17 2.96 7.50 2.51
N ALA A 18 2.05 6.60 2.12
CA ALA A 18 0.91 6.95 1.29
C ALA A 18 0.01 8.03 1.95
N ALA A 19 -0.17 7.97 3.28
CA ALA A 19 -0.93 9.00 4.01
C ALA A 19 -0.22 10.36 3.98
N TYR A 20 1.10 10.40 4.15
CA TYR A 20 1.88 11.63 4.05
C TYR A 20 1.83 12.24 2.65
N LEU A 21 2.04 11.43 1.61
CA LEU A 21 1.97 11.90 0.22
C LEU A 21 0.58 12.41 -0.12
N LYS A 22 -0.47 11.73 0.34
CA LYS A 22 -1.85 12.18 0.17
C LYS A 22 -2.09 13.54 0.81
N GLU A 23 -1.61 13.75 2.04
CA GLU A 23 -1.81 15.00 2.79
C GLU A 23 -1.00 16.16 2.18
N GLN A 24 0.27 15.92 1.85
CA GLN A 24 1.18 16.95 1.36
C GLN A 24 0.89 17.37 -0.08
N TYR A 25 0.58 16.41 -0.97
CA TYR A 25 0.44 16.65 -2.40
C TYR A 25 -0.99 16.56 -2.91
N ASN A 26 -1.97 16.31 -2.03
CA ASN A 26 -3.38 16.09 -2.40
C ASN A 26 -3.53 14.99 -3.46
N MET A 27 -2.66 13.98 -3.42
CA MET A 27 -2.71 12.85 -4.35
C MET A 27 -3.73 11.80 -3.86
N PRO A 28 -4.60 11.27 -4.74
CA PRO A 28 -5.46 10.16 -4.35
C PRO A 28 -4.64 8.91 -4.02
N HIS A 29 -4.91 8.32 -2.86
CA HIS A 29 -4.33 7.04 -2.45
C HIS A 29 -5.23 5.91 -2.93
N ILE A 30 -4.71 5.08 -3.81
CA ILE A 30 -5.39 3.93 -4.39
C ILE A 30 -4.82 2.66 -3.75
N SER A 31 -5.59 2.06 -2.85
CA SER A 31 -5.29 0.76 -2.26
C SER A 31 -6.18 -0.29 -2.91
N THR A 32 -5.59 -1.24 -3.63
CA THR A 32 -6.37 -2.31 -4.27
C THR A 32 -7.14 -3.16 -3.26
N GLY A 33 -6.58 -3.36 -2.07
CA GLY A 33 -7.26 -4.06 -0.99
C GLY A 33 -8.52 -3.31 -0.50
N ASP A 34 -8.46 -1.98 -0.40
CA ASP A 34 -9.62 -1.17 0.00
C ASP A 34 -10.66 -1.13 -1.11
N MET A 35 -10.24 -0.95 -2.36
CA MET A 35 -11.14 -1.00 -3.53
C MET A 35 -11.92 -2.32 -3.60
N LEU A 36 -11.25 -3.45 -3.40
CA LEU A 36 -11.92 -4.75 -3.38
C LEU A 36 -12.89 -4.89 -2.20
N ARG A 37 -12.55 -4.36 -1.02
CA ARG A 37 -13.45 -4.36 0.14
C ARG A 37 -14.69 -3.47 -0.08
N GLU A 38 -14.53 -2.31 -0.72
CA GLU A 38 -15.63 -1.43 -1.09
C GLU A 38 -16.53 -2.12 -2.13
N LYS A 39 -15.93 -2.69 -3.17
CA LYS A 39 -16.66 -3.43 -4.19
C LYS A 39 -17.43 -4.64 -3.64
N ALA A 40 -16.85 -5.33 -2.64
CA ALA A 40 -17.49 -6.43 -1.94
C ALA A 40 -18.76 -6.04 -1.14
N GLN A 41 -18.95 -4.75 -0.83
CA GLN A 41 -20.12 -4.25 -0.14
C GLN A 41 -21.28 -3.88 -1.09
N GLU A 42 -21.03 -3.83 -2.39
CA GLU A 42 -22.08 -3.55 -3.37
C GLU A 42 -23.08 -4.71 -3.45
N ASP A 43 -24.35 -4.38 -3.50
CA ASP A 43 -25.42 -5.38 -3.72
C ASP A 43 -25.48 -5.78 -5.20
N SER A 44 -24.49 -6.53 -5.63
CA SER A 44 -24.33 -7.06 -6.98
C SER A 44 -23.77 -8.49 -6.94
N ASP A 45 -23.92 -9.23 -8.03
CA ASP A 45 -23.32 -10.59 -8.14
C ASP A 45 -21.81 -10.53 -8.01
N LEU A 46 -21.18 -9.51 -8.61
CA LEU A 46 -19.76 -9.26 -8.51
C LEU A 46 -19.34 -8.94 -7.08
N GLY A 47 -20.08 -8.08 -6.38
CA GLY A 47 -19.79 -7.75 -4.98
C GLY A 47 -19.87 -8.99 -4.09
N ARG A 48 -20.90 -9.83 -4.29
CA ARG A 48 -21.03 -11.11 -3.56
C ARG A 48 -19.90 -12.09 -3.84
N ASP A 49 -19.44 -12.21 -5.10
CA ASP A 49 -18.30 -13.05 -5.48
C ASP A 49 -17.00 -12.56 -4.85
N ILE A 50 -16.71 -11.25 -4.93
CA ILE A 50 -15.53 -10.65 -4.32
C ILE A 50 -15.56 -10.85 -2.80
N ASN A 51 -16.69 -10.61 -2.14
CA ASN A 51 -16.85 -10.82 -0.70
C ASN A 51 -16.59 -12.27 -0.29
N HIS A 52 -17.14 -13.22 -1.06
CA HIS A 52 -16.88 -14.65 -0.84
C HIS A 52 -15.37 -14.96 -0.95
N LYS A 53 -14.70 -14.48 -1.98
CA LYS A 53 -13.28 -14.70 -2.20
C LYS A 53 -12.41 -14.10 -1.07
N ILE A 54 -12.67 -12.85 -0.69
CA ILE A 54 -11.94 -12.18 0.39
C ILE A 54 -12.08 -12.95 1.71
N ASN A 55 -13.30 -13.34 2.09
CA ASN A 55 -13.57 -13.99 3.36
C ASN A 55 -13.00 -15.42 3.44
N ASN A 56 -12.77 -16.08 2.30
CA ASN A 56 -12.19 -17.42 2.23
C ASN A 56 -10.71 -17.42 1.83
N GLY A 57 -10.04 -16.24 1.76
CA GLY A 57 -8.65 -16.14 1.36
C GLY A 57 -8.37 -16.53 -0.10
N ILE A 58 -9.39 -16.53 -0.94
CA ILE A 58 -9.28 -16.84 -2.38
C ILE A 58 -8.86 -15.56 -3.11
N PHE A 59 -7.91 -15.69 -4.03
CA PHE A 59 -7.47 -14.55 -4.84
C PHE A 59 -8.56 -14.09 -5.82
N VAL A 60 -8.74 -12.78 -5.91
CA VAL A 60 -9.48 -12.15 -7.00
C VAL A 60 -8.59 -12.18 -8.25
N SER A 61 -9.17 -12.40 -9.43
CA SER A 61 -8.40 -12.50 -10.66
C SER A 61 -7.69 -11.17 -11.02
N ASP A 62 -6.53 -11.26 -11.67
CA ASP A 62 -5.74 -10.09 -12.04
C ASP A 62 -6.51 -9.21 -13.04
N GLU A 63 -7.29 -9.81 -13.96
CA GLU A 63 -8.11 -9.10 -14.93
C GLU A 63 -9.14 -8.21 -14.23
N LEU A 64 -9.82 -8.73 -13.19
CA LEU A 64 -10.81 -7.97 -12.44
C LEU A 64 -10.16 -6.84 -11.66
N ILE A 65 -8.97 -7.08 -11.06
CA ILE A 65 -8.24 -6.03 -10.36
C ILE A 65 -7.85 -4.90 -11.33
N ILE A 66 -7.36 -5.25 -12.52
CA ILE A 66 -6.98 -4.27 -13.57
C ILE A 66 -8.20 -3.47 -14.02
N GLU A 67 -9.35 -4.13 -14.22
CA GLU A 67 -10.58 -3.44 -14.63
C GLU A 67 -11.05 -2.41 -13.59
N ILE A 68 -11.10 -2.80 -12.32
CA ILE A 68 -11.48 -1.92 -11.22
C ILE A 68 -10.45 -0.77 -11.09
N LEU A 69 -9.17 -1.07 -11.22
CA LEU A 69 -8.11 -0.08 -11.18
C LEU A 69 -8.22 0.90 -12.34
N LYS A 70 -8.48 0.43 -13.58
CA LYS A 70 -8.68 1.26 -14.76
C LYS A 70 -9.80 2.28 -14.54
N GLN A 71 -10.95 1.83 -14.03
CA GLN A 71 -12.07 2.70 -13.70
C GLN A 71 -11.67 3.77 -12.66
N ARG A 72 -10.87 3.42 -11.66
CA ARG A 72 -10.44 4.34 -10.60
C ARG A 72 -9.45 5.39 -11.09
N ILE A 73 -8.44 5.01 -11.86
CA ILE A 73 -7.40 5.95 -12.35
C ILE A 73 -7.89 6.87 -13.49
N MET A 74 -9.04 6.56 -14.07
CA MET A 74 -9.71 7.45 -15.06
C MET A 74 -10.50 8.58 -14.39
N GLN A 75 -10.70 8.59 -13.09
CA GLN A 75 -11.39 9.67 -12.38
C GLN A 75 -10.54 10.94 -12.40
N GLU A 76 -11.21 12.10 -12.37
CA GLU A 76 -10.58 13.42 -12.54
C GLU A 76 -9.51 13.72 -11.48
N ASP A 77 -9.68 13.24 -10.25
CA ASP A 77 -8.72 13.42 -9.16
C ASP A 77 -7.36 12.73 -9.44
N CYS A 78 -7.33 11.73 -10.33
CA CYS A 78 -6.12 11.01 -10.73
C CYS A 78 -5.35 11.66 -11.89
N ASN A 79 -5.85 12.75 -12.48
CA ASN A 79 -5.22 13.39 -13.64
C ASN A 79 -3.83 13.98 -13.33
N ASN A 80 -3.61 14.39 -12.08
CA ASN A 80 -2.33 14.95 -11.62
C ASN A 80 -1.41 13.93 -10.93
N GLY A 81 -1.68 12.63 -11.11
CA GLY A 81 -0.97 11.54 -10.46
C GLY A 81 -1.75 10.97 -9.27
N TYR A 82 -1.34 9.81 -8.81
CA TYR A 82 -1.94 9.07 -7.70
C TYR A 82 -0.88 8.19 -7.01
N ILE A 83 -1.21 7.72 -5.83
CA ILE A 83 -0.39 6.79 -5.05
C ILE A 83 -1.02 5.41 -5.20
N LEU A 84 -0.26 4.43 -5.71
CA LEU A 84 -0.70 3.05 -5.87
C LEU A 84 -0.07 2.19 -4.77
N ASP A 85 -0.90 1.62 -3.91
CA ASP A 85 -0.49 0.78 -2.78
C ASP A 85 -1.09 -0.63 -2.89
N GLY A 86 -0.22 -1.64 -2.77
CA GLY A 86 -0.60 -3.03 -2.79
C GLY A 86 -0.87 -3.60 -4.19
N PHE A 87 -0.46 -2.90 -5.24
CA PHE A 87 -0.49 -3.32 -6.63
C PHE A 87 0.62 -2.58 -7.42
N PRO A 88 1.28 -3.25 -8.42
CA PRO A 88 1.21 -4.68 -8.70
C PRO A 88 1.86 -5.53 -7.60
N ARG A 89 1.55 -6.83 -7.55
CA ARG A 89 2.14 -7.79 -6.60
C ARG A 89 2.98 -8.87 -7.26
N ASN A 90 2.98 -8.93 -8.58
CA ASN A 90 3.78 -9.83 -9.39
C ASN A 90 4.05 -9.21 -10.76
N VAL A 91 4.98 -9.81 -11.52
CA VAL A 91 5.42 -9.28 -12.82
C VAL A 91 4.27 -9.28 -13.83
N ALA A 92 3.41 -10.31 -13.86
CA ALA A 92 2.28 -10.35 -14.79
C ALA A 92 1.29 -9.20 -14.57
N GLN A 93 1.03 -8.84 -13.30
CA GLN A 93 0.24 -7.65 -12.96
C GLN A 93 0.93 -6.35 -13.39
N ALA A 94 2.27 -6.28 -13.29
CA ALA A 94 3.01 -5.10 -13.71
C ALA A 94 2.96 -4.91 -15.22
N GLU A 95 3.07 -5.99 -15.99
CA GLU A 95 2.93 -5.98 -17.45
C GLU A 95 1.52 -5.53 -17.85
N ALA A 96 0.48 -6.17 -17.30
CA ALA A 96 -0.91 -5.80 -17.58
C ALA A 96 -1.25 -4.35 -17.16
N TYR A 97 -0.61 -3.86 -16.09
CA TYR A 97 -0.75 -2.46 -15.69
C TYR A 97 -0.09 -1.50 -16.68
N GLN A 98 1.08 -1.83 -17.20
CA GLN A 98 1.76 -1.00 -18.20
C GLN A 98 0.97 -0.96 -19.51
N ASP A 99 0.47 -2.11 -19.98
CA ASP A 99 -0.39 -2.19 -21.18
C ASP A 99 -1.63 -1.29 -21.01
N MET A 100 -2.27 -1.35 -19.85
CA MET A 100 -3.41 -0.49 -19.53
C MET A 100 -3.04 1.00 -19.50
N LEU A 101 -1.87 1.38 -18.96
CA LEU A 101 -1.41 2.78 -18.97
C LEU A 101 -1.13 3.27 -20.39
N GLU A 102 -0.54 2.43 -21.24
CA GLU A 102 -0.29 2.73 -22.65
C GLU A 102 -1.61 2.99 -23.40
N GLU A 103 -2.62 2.11 -23.22
CA GLU A 103 -3.97 2.32 -23.77
C GLU A 103 -4.59 3.66 -23.33
N LEU A 104 -4.32 4.09 -22.09
CA LEU A 104 -4.86 5.32 -21.52
C LEU A 104 -3.99 6.56 -21.82
N GLY A 105 -2.85 6.40 -22.46
CA GLY A 105 -1.88 7.48 -22.68
C GLY A 105 -1.33 8.09 -21.39
N LYS A 106 -1.19 7.27 -20.34
CA LYS A 106 -0.68 7.69 -19.02
C LYS A 106 0.74 7.16 -18.79
N ASP A 107 1.55 7.97 -18.10
CA ASP A 107 2.90 7.57 -17.69
C ASP A 107 2.87 6.64 -16.46
N LEU A 108 3.84 5.72 -16.38
CA LEU A 108 4.03 4.84 -15.23
C LEU A 108 4.32 5.62 -13.93
N GLY A 109 5.04 6.72 -14.04
CA GLY A 109 5.48 7.51 -12.90
C GLY A 109 6.78 6.99 -12.27
N VAL A 110 6.84 6.93 -10.93
CA VAL A 110 8.01 6.47 -10.18
C VAL A 110 7.64 5.27 -9.31
N VAL A 111 8.59 4.36 -9.16
CA VAL A 111 8.46 3.20 -8.27
C VAL A 111 9.36 3.43 -7.07
N ILE A 112 8.78 3.53 -5.88
CA ILE A 112 9.50 3.72 -4.63
C ILE A 112 9.49 2.40 -3.86
N VAL A 113 10.69 1.88 -3.60
CA VAL A 113 10.90 0.68 -2.80
C VAL A 113 11.29 1.11 -1.39
N LEU A 114 10.46 0.75 -0.41
CA LEU A 114 10.78 1.00 1.00
C LEU A 114 11.55 -0.21 1.54
N ASP A 115 12.85 -0.05 1.72
CA ASP A 115 13.73 -1.06 2.27
C ASP A 115 13.65 -1.10 3.79
N ILE A 116 13.48 -2.30 4.36
CA ILE A 116 13.39 -2.48 5.80
C ILE A 116 14.08 -3.77 6.24
N ASP A 117 14.75 -3.70 7.40
CA ASP A 117 15.25 -4.90 8.08
C ASP A 117 14.08 -5.81 8.52
N LYS A 118 14.23 -7.11 8.25
CA LYS A 118 13.20 -8.12 8.54
C LYS A 118 12.82 -8.16 10.03
N LYS A 119 13.79 -8.02 10.94
CA LYS A 119 13.53 -8.06 12.38
C LYS A 119 12.79 -6.81 12.84
N LEU A 120 13.15 -5.64 12.29
CA LEU A 120 12.45 -4.39 12.57
C LEU A 120 11.01 -4.46 12.05
N ALA A 121 10.77 -4.99 10.86
CA ALA A 121 9.44 -5.17 10.31
C ALA A 121 8.57 -6.13 11.17
N ALA A 122 9.15 -7.23 11.65
CA ALA A 122 8.46 -8.16 12.57
C ALA A 122 8.09 -7.47 13.89
N SER A 123 8.99 -6.67 14.47
CA SER A 123 8.71 -5.87 15.68
C SER A 123 7.59 -4.85 15.44
N ARG A 124 7.57 -4.20 14.26
CA ARG A 124 6.51 -3.26 13.90
C ARG A 124 5.14 -3.94 13.80
N ILE A 125 5.06 -5.13 13.23
CA ILE A 125 3.82 -5.92 13.14
C ILE A 125 3.29 -6.27 14.54
N ALA A 126 4.17 -6.71 15.43
CA ALA A 126 3.79 -7.13 16.78
C ALA A 126 3.12 -6.01 17.57
N GLY A 127 3.61 -4.76 17.42
CA GLY A 127 3.09 -3.58 18.12
C GLY A 127 2.03 -2.79 17.35
N ARG A 128 1.68 -3.17 16.12
CA ARG A 128 0.76 -2.39 15.29
C ARG A 128 -0.67 -2.43 15.82
N ILE A 129 -1.25 -1.23 15.95
CA ILE A 129 -2.67 -1.00 16.17
C ILE A 129 -3.16 0.08 15.21
N SER A 130 -4.40 0.05 14.82
CA SER A 130 -4.94 0.99 13.83
C SER A 130 -6.34 1.47 14.18
N CYS A 131 -6.67 2.66 13.71
CA CYS A 131 -7.99 3.23 13.85
C CYS A 131 -8.92 2.66 12.76
N PRO A 132 -10.04 2.02 13.10
CA PRO A 132 -10.98 1.52 12.11
C PRO A 132 -11.71 2.65 11.36
N ASN A 133 -11.79 3.85 11.95
CA ASN A 133 -12.48 5.01 11.40
C ASN A 133 -11.61 5.82 10.43
N CYS A 134 -10.51 6.43 10.91
CA CYS A 134 -9.66 7.31 10.09
C CYS A 134 -8.43 6.60 9.49
N LYS A 135 -8.26 5.31 9.74
CA LYS A 135 -7.16 4.46 9.25
C LYS A 135 -5.77 4.84 9.78
N GLU A 136 -5.67 5.78 10.72
CA GLU A 136 -4.40 6.13 11.37
C GLU A 136 -3.74 4.90 12.00
N VAL A 137 -2.41 4.80 11.86
CA VAL A 137 -1.63 3.66 12.35
C VAL A 137 -0.73 4.09 13.50
N TYR A 138 -0.79 3.33 14.57
CA TYR A 138 0.03 3.48 15.78
C TYR A 138 0.87 2.22 16.00
N ASN A 139 1.87 2.33 16.87
CA ASN A 139 2.72 1.21 17.25
C ASN A 139 3.06 1.25 18.73
N THR A 140 2.64 0.23 19.50
CA THR A 140 2.89 0.15 20.93
C THR A 140 4.36 -0.13 21.29
N ASN A 141 5.15 -0.62 20.33
CA ASN A 141 6.58 -0.91 20.49
C ASN A 141 7.49 0.27 20.06
N ASN A 142 6.91 1.39 19.63
CA ASN A 142 7.67 2.58 19.20
C ASN A 142 7.10 3.81 19.91
N GLU A 143 7.91 4.47 20.75
CA GLU A 143 7.50 5.62 21.55
C GLU A 143 6.93 6.78 20.71
N GLU A 144 7.52 7.05 19.54
CA GLU A 144 7.06 8.13 18.64
C GLU A 144 5.73 7.82 17.96
N MET A 145 5.34 6.56 17.94
CA MET A 145 4.11 6.08 17.29
C MET A 145 3.05 5.57 18.26
N LYS A 146 3.26 5.70 19.56
CA LYS A 146 2.24 5.39 20.56
C LYS A 146 1.11 6.41 20.52
N PRO A 147 -0.15 6.00 20.71
CA PRO A 147 -1.22 6.95 20.95
C PRO A 147 -1.00 7.66 22.30
N LYS A 148 -1.41 8.92 22.39
CA LYS A 148 -1.31 9.73 23.63
C LYS A 148 -2.11 9.11 24.77
N GLU A 149 -3.26 8.56 24.45
CA GLU A 149 -4.11 7.79 25.35
C GLU A 149 -4.21 6.35 24.85
N GLU A 150 -3.91 5.39 25.75
CA GLU A 150 -3.90 3.97 25.39
C GLU A 150 -5.24 3.52 24.80
N GLY A 151 -5.17 2.93 23.61
CA GLY A 151 -6.32 2.39 22.90
C GLY A 151 -7.23 3.41 22.22
N ILE A 152 -6.90 4.71 22.25
CA ILE A 152 -7.69 5.79 21.65
C ILE A 152 -6.91 6.45 20.50
N CYS A 153 -7.60 6.73 19.40
CA CYS A 153 -7.03 7.42 18.24
C CYS A 153 -6.88 8.92 18.51
N ASP A 154 -5.66 9.44 18.45
CA ASP A 154 -5.37 10.86 18.64
C ASP A 154 -6.05 11.77 17.62
N LYS A 155 -6.36 11.22 16.42
CA LYS A 155 -6.92 12.00 15.30
C LYS A 155 -8.43 12.14 15.34
N CYS A 156 -9.15 11.09 15.78
CA CYS A 156 -10.62 11.08 15.71
C CYS A 156 -11.32 10.53 16.96
N GLY A 157 -10.59 10.17 18.00
CA GLY A 157 -11.14 9.67 19.27
C GLY A 157 -11.73 8.25 19.22
N ALA A 158 -11.67 7.56 18.09
CA ALA A 158 -12.18 6.20 17.97
C ALA A 158 -11.27 5.19 18.68
N LYS A 159 -11.83 4.07 19.12
CA LYS A 159 -11.08 2.97 19.75
C LYS A 159 -10.15 2.33 18.71
N LEU A 160 -8.88 2.18 19.07
CA LEU A 160 -7.88 1.49 18.28
C LEU A 160 -8.05 -0.03 18.37
N VAL A 161 -7.76 -0.72 17.26
CA VAL A 161 -7.87 -2.18 17.17
C VAL A 161 -6.59 -2.78 16.60
N LYS A 162 -6.23 -3.96 17.07
CA LYS A 162 -5.20 -4.80 16.46
C LYS A 162 -5.85 -5.56 15.29
N ARG A 163 -5.18 -5.64 14.16
CA ARG A 163 -5.68 -6.44 13.03
C ARG A 163 -5.54 -7.92 13.35
N ALA A 164 -6.50 -8.73 12.89
CA ALA A 164 -6.49 -10.17 13.15
C ALA A 164 -5.25 -10.87 12.52
N ASP A 165 -4.72 -10.31 11.43
CA ASP A 165 -3.56 -10.80 10.70
C ASP A 165 -2.21 -10.22 11.17
N ASP A 166 -2.19 -9.47 12.29
CA ASP A 166 -0.96 -8.89 12.86
C ASP A 166 -0.39 -9.80 13.95
N ASN A 167 0.12 -10.95 13.53
CA ASN A 167 0.86 -11.91 14.35
C ASN A 167 2.10 -12.42 13.59
N GLU A 168 3.00 -13.08 14.32
CA GLU A 168 4.30 -13.51 13.77
C GLU A 168 4.16 -14.55 12.65
N GLU A 169 3.26 -15.52 12.80
CA GLU A 169 3.03 -16.57 11.81
C GLU A 169 2.54 -15.98 10.48
N THR A 170 1.47 -15.20 10.54
CA THR A 170 0.92 -14.51 9.36
C THR A 170 1.93 -13.52 8.74
N TYR A 171 2.77 -12.87 9.57
CA TYR A 171 3.83 -12.02 9.07
C TYR A 171 4.84 -12.81 8.24
N MET A 172 5.29 -13.96 8.71
CA MET A 172 6.25 -14.79 8.00
C MET A 172 5.69 -15.29 6.67
N ASP A 173 4.43 -15.71 6.62
CA ASP A 173 3.77 -16.13 5.38
C ASP A 173 3.67 -14.98 4.38
N ARG A 174 3.28 -13.80 4.84
CA ARG A 174 3.22 -12.59 4.00
C ARG A 174 4.60 -12.15 3.53
N TYR A 175 5.62 -12.25 4.38
CA TYR A 175 7.00 -11.94 4.01
C TYR A 175 7.52 -12.92 2.95
N ASN A 176 7.29 -14.21 3.12
CA ASN A 176 7.70 -15.22 2.14
C ASN A 176 6.97 -15.01 0.79
N THR A 177 5.67 -14.72 0.83
CA THR A 177 4.89 -14.37 -0.37
C THR A 177 5.44 -13.12 -1.06
N TYR A 178 5.84 -12.10 -0.29
CA TYR A 178 6.48 -10.89 -0.82
C TYR A 178 7.79 -11.23 -1.51
N MET A 179 8.66 -12.01 -0.88
CA MET A 179 9.95 -12.41 -1.45
C MET A 179 9.80 -13.24 -2.73
N GLU A 180 8.82 -14.14 -2.76
CA GLU A 180 8.58 -15.02 -3.92
C GLU A 180 7.94 -14.28 -5.09
N LYS A 181 6.91 -13.47 -4.83
CA LYS A 181 6.03 -12.90 -5.87
C LYS A 181 6.28 -11.43 -6.15
N THR A 182 6.58 -10.65 -5.11
CA THR A 182 6.61 -9.19 -5.23
C THR A 182 8.03 -8.64 -5.38
N SER A 183 9.02 -9.22 -4.71
CA SER A 183 10.40 -8.74 -4.86
C SER A 183 10.93 -8.80 -6.30
N PRO A 184 10.54 -9.77 -7.17
CA PRO A 184 10.94 -9.75 -8.58
C PRO A 184 10.45 -8.52 -9.37
N LEU A 185 9.45 -7.80 -8.87
CA LEU A 185 9.03 -6.52 -9.45
C LEU A 185 10.13 -5.45 -9.41
N ILE A 186 10.99 -5.51 -8.39
CA ILE A 186 12.08 -4.54 -8.24
C ILE A 186 12.99 -4.64 -9.45
N ASP A 187 13.50 -5.85 -9.76
CA ASP A 187 14.34 -6.10 -10.93
C ASP A 187 13.63 -5.75 -12.26
N PHE A 188 12.31 -6.01 -12.32
CA PHE A 188 11.50 -5.70 -13.49
C PHE A 188 11.44 -4.19 -13.77
N TYR A 189 11.25 -3.37 -12.74
CA TYR A 189 11.19 -1.92 -12.87
C TYR A 189 12.57 -1.25 -12.87
N GLU A 190 13.59 -1.84 -12.23
CA GLU A 190 14.98 -1.35 -12.30
C GLU A 190 15.52 -1.31 -13.73
N LYS A 191 15.21 -2.35 -14.54
CA LYS A 191 15.57 -2.39 -15.95
C LYS A 191 14.97 -1.24 -16.77
N GLN A 192 13.92 -0.61 -16.27
CA GLN A 192 13.26 0.53 -16.89
C GLN A 192 13.76 1.88 -16.32
N GLY A 193 14.63 1.88 -15.31
CA GLY A 193 15.21 3.07 -14.72
C GLY A 193 14.23 3.94 -13.92
N VAL A 194 13.14 3.36 -13.40
CA VAL A 194 12.07 4.08 -12.69
C VAL A 194 12.03 3.80 -11.18
N VAL A 195 12.97 2.97 -10.68
CA VAL A 195 13.03 2.54 -9.26
C VAL A 195 13.89 3.50 -8.44
N TYR A 196 13.41 3.80 -7.26
CA TYR A 196 14.13 4.54 -6.22
C TYR A 196 14.03 3.80 -4.90
N HIS A 197 15.17 3.48 -4.30
CA HIS A 197 15.26 2.86 -2.98
C HIS A 197 15.25 3.90 -1.88
N VAL A 198 14.46 3.66 -0.85
CA VAL A 198 14.30 4.51 0.32
C VAL A 198 14.50 3.69 1.58
N ASP A 199 15.39 4.16 2.46
CA ASP A 199 15.62 3.48 3.74
C ASP A 199 14.48 3.72 4.72
N GLY A 200 13.70 2.67 4.97
CA GLY A 200 12.58 2.65 5.92
C GLY A 200 12.97 2.34 7.37
N ASN A 201 14.28 2.17 7.67
CA ASN A 201 14.74 1.80 9.01
C ASN A 201 14.79 2.99 9.97
N ASN A 202 15.03 4.20 9.45
CA ASN A 202 15.33 5.41 10.23
C ASN A 202 14.09 6.20 10.70
N GLY A 203 12.93 5.58 10.77
CA GLY A 203 11.70 6.22 11.19
C GLY A 203 10.93 6.90 10.06
N ARG A 204 9.69 7.27 10.35
CA ARG A 204 8.73 7.74 9.33
C ARG A 204 9.11 9.09 8.71
N GLU A 205 9.64 10.02 9.51
CA GLU A 205 9.98 11.37 9.03
C GLU A 205 11.17 11.34 8.08
N GLU A 206 12.20 10.54 8.39
CA GLU A 206 13.37 10.42 7.54
C GLU A 206 13.07 9.66 6.25
N THR A 207 12.22 8.62 6.33
CA THR A 207 11.70 7.93 5.15
C THR A 207 10.97 8.92 4.23
N HIS A 208 10.08 9.73 4.78
CA HIS A 208 9.30 10.71 4.02
C HIS A 208 10.19 11.79 3.36
N LYS A 209 11.20 12.32 4.05
CA LYS A 209 12.17 13.26 3.46
C LYS A 209 12.89 12.70 2.23
N GLN A 210 13.27 11.41 2.27
CA GLN A 210 13.90 10.77 1.12
C GLN A 210 12.91 10.66 -0.07
N VAL A 211 11.65 10.31 0.20
CA VAL A 211 10.59 10.24 -0.82
C VAL A 211 10.34 11.61 -1.46
N VAL A 212 10.20 12.64 -0.65
CA VAL A 212 10.00 14.03 -1.12
C VAL A 212 11.13 14.47 -2.04
N LYS A 213 12.39 14.19 -1.68
CA LYS A 213 13.55 14.48 -2.51
C LYS A 213 13.52 13.77 -3.87
N ILE A 214 13.02 12.53 -3.93
CA ILE A 214 12.85 11.78 -5.18
C ILE A 214 11.78 12.43 -6.07
N LEU A 215 10.74 12.98 -5.47
CA LEU A 215 9.66 13.64 -6.20
C LEU A 215 10.02 15.05 -6.71
N GLY A 216 11.19 15.55 -6.35
CA GLY A 216 11.77 16.79 -6.90
C GLY A 216 11.54 18.04 -6.09
N GLU A 217 11.36 17.89 -4.78
CA GLU A 217 11.27 18.99 -3.82
C GLU A 217 12.42 19.01 -2.81
#